data_0cad03c1e3535d11c8e7f72ad8dfb92a
#
_entry.id   0cad03c1e3535d11c8e7f72ad8dfb92a
#
_cell.length_a   1.000
_cell.length_b   1.000
_cell.length_c   1.000
_cell.angle_alpha   90.00
_cell.angle_beta   90.00
_cell.angle_gamma   90.00
#
_symmetry.space_group_name_H-M   'P 1'
#
loop_
_entity.id
_entity.type
_entity.pdbx_description
1 polymer ?
#
loop_
_entity_poly.entity_id
_entity_poly.type
_entity_poly.pdbx_seq_one_letter_code
_entity_poly.pdbx_strand_id
1 'polypeptide(L)'
;MVDFINEVEEELRKDDYNRLLKKYGPAIGAVLFLIIAGTGFLEFRKYSADKKAQAVSAVYTAADKKLDTGQTEAAVAAFVDLGETGPEGYAGLALMRAAAIQQDKGDVLGAVQYFDQAAAKFSTPRHKQLAELKAAYLLADQGAYSDVIERLGPLAETDAPYEYLARELLGYAHSESGNTSAAREQFAFLTSIPGVPPTVKQRAEQSMALMSTKASISAPEPIPTSETVTEAETPKQDNATNED
;
A
#
# COMPACT_ATOMS: atom_id res chain seq x y z
N MET A 1 36.98 -6.91 76.26
CA MET A 1 35.89 -7.89 76.08
C MET A 1 34.94 -7.54 74.88
N VAL A 2 35.00 -6.34 74.32
CA VAL A 2 34.15 -5.93 73.20
C VAL A 2 34.67 -6.43 71.88
N ASP A 3 36.03 -6.62 71.73
CA ASP A 3 36.62 -7.09 70.48
C ASP A 3 36.30 -8.55 70.12
N PHE A 4 36.14 -9.40 71.11
CA PHE A 4 35.81 -10.82 70.88
C PHE A 4 34.41 -11.05 70.30
N ILE A 5 33.47 -10.20 70.67
CA ILE A 5 32.06 -10.31 70.22
C ILE A 5 32.01 -9.87 68.74
N ASN A 6 32.73 -8.80 68.34
CA ASN A 6 32.78 -8.31 66.97
C ASN A 6 33.52 -9.29 66.06
N GLU A 7 34.58 -9.97 66.56
CA GLU A 7 35.33 -10.97 65.78
C GLU A 7 34.47 -12.23 65.49
N VAL A 8 33.72 -12.66 66.46
CA VAL A 8 32.76 -13.80 66.29
C VAL A 8 31.60 -13.45 65.38
N GLU A 9 31.06 -12.23 65.44
CA GLU A 9 30.02 -11.76 64.54
C GLU A 9 30.53 -11.63 63.08
N GLU A 10 31.79 -11.24 62.89
CA GLU A 10 32.41 -11.13 61.57
C GLU A 10 32.71 -12.51 60.97
N GLU A 11 33.13 -13.51 61.76
CA GLU A 11 33.32 -14.90 61.33
C GLU A 11 32.00 -15.58 60.99
N LEU A 12 30.94 -15.40 61.76
CA LEU A 12 29.62 -15.91 61.47
C LEU A 12 29.04 -15.30 60.19
N ARG A 13 29.24 -14.03 59.98
CA ARG A 13 28.87 -13.36 58.71
C ARG A 13 29.61 -13.90 57.51
N LYS A 14 30.91 -14.15 57.63
CA LYS A 14 31.73 -14.74 56.54
C LYS A 14 31.28 -16.16 56.21
N ASP A 15 30.90 -16.96 57.21
CA ASP A 15 30.46 -18.33 56.98
C ASP A 15 29.06 -18.37 56.32
N ASP A 16 28.16 -17.49 56.66
CA ASP A 16 26.88 -17.37 56.02
C ASP A 16 26.99 -16.90 54.56
N TYR A 17 27.85 -15.91 54.26
CA TYR A 17 28.14 -15.48 52.90
C TYR A 17 28.78 -16.60 52.07
N ASN A 18 29.74 -17.34 52.62
CA ASN A 18 30.40 -18.45 51.95
C ASN A 18 29.43 -19.60 51.66
N ARG A 19 28.50 -19.88 52.60
CA ARG A 19 27.46 -20.90 52.44
C ARG A 19 26.46 -20.51 51.35
N LEU A 20 26.04 -19.23 51.30
CA LEU A 20 25.15 -18.67 50.29
C LEU A 20 25.83 -18.68 48.90
N LEU A 21 27.10 -18.26 48.84
CA LEU A 21 27.89 -18.23 47.61
C LEU A 21 28.15 -19.65 47.07
N LYS A 22 28.45 -20.63 47.91
CA LYS A 22 28.58 -22.03 47.51
C LYS A 22 27.28 -22.62 46.97
N LYS A 23 26.14 -22.25 47.56
CA LYS A 23 24.83 -22.78 47.18
C LYS A 23 24.30 -22.13 45.89
N TYR A 24 24.40 -20.82 45.77
CA TYR A 24 23.78 -20.03 44.66
C TYR A 24 24.79 -19.53 43.63
N GLY A 25 26.09 -19.50 43.97
CA GLY A 25 27.14 -19.03 43.07
C GLY A 25 27.14 -19.71 41.68
N PRO A 26 27.04 -21.06 41.61
CA PRO A 26 26.97 -21.72 40.31
C PRO A 26 25.72 -21.34 39.51
N ALA A 27 24.58 -21.13 40.15
CA ALA A 27 23.33 -20.71 39.49
C ALA A 27 23.43 -19.27 38.99
N ILE A 28 23.96 -18.35 39.79
CA ILE A 28 24.22 -16.96 39.41
C ILE A 28 25.22 -16.90 38.28
N GLY A 29 26.32 -17.68 38.36
CA GLY A 29 27.32 -17.79 37.31
C GLY A 29 26.72 -18.29 35.98
N ALA A 30 25.86 -19.30 36.03
CA ALA A 30 25.16 -19.81 34.84
C ALA A 30 24.22 -18.77 34.23
N VAL A 31 23.48 -18.02 35.02
CA VAL A 31 22.60 -16.94 34.54
C VAL A 31 23.41 -15.82 33.90
N LEU A 32 24.50 -15.37 34.54
CA LEU A 32 25.41 -14.37 33.99
C LEU A 32 26.05 -14.84 32.66
N PHE A 33 26.46 -16.10 32.61
CA PHE A 33 27.00 -16.69 31.39
C PHE A 33 25.98 -16.71 30.26
N LEU A 34 24.72 -17.08 30.54
CA LEU A 34 23.63 -17.07 29.55
C LEU A 34 23.32 -15.65 29.04
N ILE A 35 23.37 -14.65 29.92
CA ILE A 35 23.17 -13.25 29.53
C ILE A 35 24.31 -12.80 28.58
N ILE A 36 25.57 -13.07 28.95
CA ILE A 36 26.72 -12.66 28.16
C ILE A 36 26.77 -13.42 26.83
N ALA A 37 26.51 -14.73 26.84
CA ALA A 37 26.47 -15.52 25.63
C ALA A 37 25.30 -15.11 24.71
N GLY A 38 24.13 -14.83 25.29
CA GLY A 38 22.96 -14.35 24.57
C GLY A 38 23.18 -12.98 23.92
N THR A 39 23.72 -12.02 24.67
CA THR A 39 24.05 -10.68 24.13
C THR A 39 25.15 -10.75 23.07
N GLY A 40 26.20 -11.55 23.29
CA GLY A 40 27.26 -11.76 22.31
C GLY A 40 26.75 -12.38 21.02
N PHE A 41 25.86 -13.36 21.11
CA PHE A 41 25.22 -13.97 19.94
C PHE A 41 24.33 -12.98 19.15
N LEU A 42 23.54 -12.18 19.85
CA LEU A 42 22.71 -11.15 19.23
C LEU A 42 23.55 -10.09 18.51
N GLU A 43 24.64 -9.62 19.16
CA GLU A 43 25.54 -8.64 18.59
C GLU A 43 26.31 -9.19 17.38
N PHE A 44 26.74 -10.46 17.42
CA PHE A 44 27.37 -11.13 16.29
C PHE A 44 26.40 -11.25 15.09
N ARG A 45 25.14 -11.61 15.35
CA ARG A 45 24.11 -11.65 14.30
C ARG A 45 23.88 -10.27 13.68
N LYS A 46 23.76 -9.23 14.50
CA LYS A 46 23.60 -7.84 14.06
C LYS A 46 24.81 -7.40 13.21
N TYR A 47 26.01 -7.59 13.69
CA TYR A 47 27.24 -7.26 12.97
C TYR A 47 27.33 -7.96 11.60
N SER A 48 26.98 -9.25 11.55
CA SER A 48 26.96 -10.00 10.29
C SER A 48 25.89 -9.49 9.32
N ALA A 49 24.72 -9.10 9.84
CA ALA A 49 23.65 -8.50 9.04
C ALA A 49 24.07 -7.12 8.50
N ASP A 50 24.67 -6.27 9.34
CA ASP A 50 25.13 -4.93 8.96
C ASP A 50 26.22 -5.00 7.87
N LYS A 51 27.17 -5.93 7.98
CA LYS A 51 28.18 -6.14 6.91
C LYS A 51 27.54 -6.57 5.59
N LYS A 52 26.57 -7.48 5.63
CA LYS A 52 25.84 -7.88 4.42
C LYS A 52 25.07 -6.69 3.83
N ALA A 53 24.39 -5.90 4.67
CA ALA A 53 23.67 -4.73 4.23
C ALA A 53 24.58 -3.68 3.58
N GLN A 54 25.77 -3.43 4.16
CA GLN A 54 26.78 -2.52 3.58
C GLN A 54 27.26 -2.99 2.20
N ALA A 55 27.56 -4.27 2.05
CA ALA A 55 27.99 -4.83 0.77
C ALA A 55 26.90 -4.68 -0.30
N VAL A 56 25.66 -4.97 0.04
CA VAL A 56 24.51 -4.84 -0.87
C VAL A 56 24.22 -3.37 -1.21
N SER A 57 24.32 -2.47 -0.22
CA SER A 57 24.18 -1.03 -0.44
C SER A 57 25.23 -0.48 -1.40
N ALA A 58 26.46 -0.99 -1.33
CA ALA A 58 27.53 -0.62 -2.27
C ALA A 58 27.21 -1.05 -3.71
N VAL A 59 26.64 -2.26 -3.89
CA VAL A 59 26.17 -2.76 -5.21
C VAL A 59 25.05 -1.89 -5.75
N TYR A 60 24.05 -1.57 -4.92
CA TYR A 60 22.95 -0.68 -5.28
C TYR A 60 23.45 0.70 -5.72
N THR A 61 24.34 1.32 -4.93
CA THR A 61 24.93 2.61 -5.26
C THR A 61 25.78 2.56 -6.54
N ALA A 62 26.47 1.45 -6.80
CA ALA A 62 27.21 1.27 -8.04
C ALA A 62 26.28 1.18 -9.26
N ALA A 63 25.10 0.56 -9.11
CA ALA A 63 24.06 0.54 -10.15
C ALA A 63 23.51 1.95 -10.41
N ASP A 64 23.20 2.74 -9.36
CA ASP A 64 22.76 4.14 -9.50
C ASP A 64 23.81 5.00 -10.22
N LYS A 65 25.10 4.85 -9.89
CA LYS A 65 26.18 5.57 -10.60
C LYS A 65 26.24 5.25 -12.09
N LYS A 66 25.93 4.02 -12.50
CA LYS A 66 25.82 3.68 -13.92
C LYS A 66 24.70 4.47 -14.59
N LEU A 67 23.56 4.62 -13.90
CA LEU A 67 22.45 5.43 -14.39
C LEU A 67 22.86 6.90 -14.55
N ASP A 68 23.50 7.48 -13.54
CA ASP A 68 23.98 8.87 -13.54
C ASP A 68 24.98 9.15 -14.67
N THR A 69 25.73 8.13 -15.11
CA THR A 69 26.69 8.22 -16.22
C THR A 69 26.09 7.85 -17.57
N GLY A 70 24.76 7.70 -17.67
CA GLY A 70 24.04 7.40 -18.92
C GLY A 70 24.10 5.93 -19.35
N GLN A 71 24.65 5.04 -18.52
CA GLN A 71 24.72 3.59 -18.79
C GLN A 71 23.44 2.90 -18.35
N THR A 72 22.29 3.30 -18.90
CA THR A 72 20.95 2.93 -18.44
C THR A 72 20.71 1.42 -18.48
N GLU A 73 21.07 0.74 -19.55
CA GLU A 73 20.88 -0.71 -19.70
C GLU A 73 21.76 -1.49 -18.71
N ALA A 74 22.98 -1.03 -18.48
CA ALA A 74 23.87 -1.66 -17.50
C ALA A 74 23.42 -1.39 -16.06
N ALA A 75 22.74 -0.27 -15.80
CA ALA A 75 22.12 0.02 -14.51
C ALA A 75 20.92 -0.90 -14.28
N VAL A 76 20.01 -1.02 -15.25
CA VAL A 76 18.84 -1.94 -15.15
C VAL A 76 19.30 -3.36 -14.90
N ALA A 77 20.28 -3.87 -15.68
CA ALA A 77 20.82 -5.22 -15.51
C ALA A 77 21.39 -5.43 -14.09
N ALA A 78 22.11 -4.42 -13.54
CA ALA A 78 22.67 -4.50 -12.20
C ALA A 78 21.57 -4.47 -11.11
N PHE A 79 20.49 -3.69 -11.29
CA PHE A 79 19.34 -3.69 -10.37
C PHE A 79 18.56 -5.00 -10.43
N VAL A 80 18.38 -5.58 -11.61
CA VAL A 80 17.70 -6.88 -11.78
C VAL A 80 18.50 -8.00 -11.12
N ASP A 81 19.84 -8.07 -11.35
CA ASP A 81 20.71 -9.03 -10.69
C ASP A 81 20.64 -8.89 -9.16
N LEU A 82 20.65 -7.65 -8.65
CA LEU A 82 20.46 -7.40 -7.21
C LEU A 82 19.05 -7.80 -6.74
N GLY A 83 18.05 -7.68 -7.58
CA GLY A 83 16.68 -8.13 -7.35
C GLY A 83 16.57 -9.65 -7.22
N GLU A 84 17.40 -10.38 -7.94
CA GLU A 84 17.42 -11.86 -7.92
C GLU A 84 18.26 -12.40 -6.74
N THR A 85 19.42 -11.84 -6.51
CA THR A 85 20.46 -12.38 -5.60
C THR A 85 20.51 -11.69 -4.24
N GLY A 86 19.96 -10.49 -4.12
CA GLY A 86 20.04 -9.65 -2.93
C GLY A 86 19.12 -10.11 -1.79
N PRO A 87 19.37 -9.64 -0.57
CA PRO A 87 18.45 -9.84 0.54
C PRO A 87 17.14 -9.12 0.28
N GLU A 88 16.05 -9.69 0.80
CA GLU A 88 14.65 -9.38 0.54
C GLU A 88 14.32 -7.87 0.36
N GLY A 89 14.67 -7.01 1.34
CA GLY A 89 14.40 -5.58 1.28
C GLY A 89 15.13 -4.87 0.14
N TYR A 90 16.42 -5.16 -0.05
CA TYR A 90 17.21 -4.59 -1.14
C TYR A 90 16.82 -5.14 -2.51
N ALA A 91 16.47 -6.42 -2.58
CA ALA A 91 15.96 -7.04 -3.81
C ALA A 91 14.71 -6.32 -4.31
N GLY A 92 13.73 -6.10 -3.42
CA GLY A 92 12.52 -5.35 -3.75
C GLY A 92 12.81 -3.91 -4.18
N LEU A 93 13.70 -3.19 -3.46
CA LEU A 93 14.08 -1.82 -3.81
C LEU A 93 14.79 -1.73 -5.16
N ALA A 94 15.68 -2.68 -5.46
CA ALA A 94 16.38 -2.74 -6.74
C ALA A 94 15.42 -2.95 -7.90
N LEU A 95 14.46 -3.86 -7.76
CA LEU A 95 13.42 -4.09 -8.76
C LEU A 95 12.50 -2.88 -8.93
N MET A 96 12.14 -2.19 -7.84
CA MET A 96 11.40 -0.93 -7.94
C MET A 96 12.19 0.14 -8.70
N ARG A 97 13.51 0.17 -8.56
CA ARG A 97 14.37 1.09 -9.29
C ARG A 97 14.44 0.73 -10.78
N ALA A 98 14.59 -0.57 -11.10
CA ALA A 98 14.52 -1.06 -12.47
C ALA A 98 13.17 -0.72 -13.13
N ALA A 99 12.06 -0.90 -12.39
CA ALA A 99 10.72 -0.53 -12.84
C ALA A 99 10.62 0.97 -13.18
N ALA A 100 11.13 1.85 -12.29
CA ALA A 100 11.13 3.29 -12.53
C ALA A 100 11.93 3.67 -13.79
N ILE A 101 13.08 3.04 -14.01
CA ILE A 101 13.89 3.28 -15.22
C ILE A 101 13.13 2.85 -16.48
N GLN A 102 12.44 1.71 -16.44
CA GLN A 102 11.63 1.26 -17.60
C GLN A 102 10.44 2.20 -17.86
N GLN A 103 9.80 2.68 -16.78
CA GLN A 103 8.74 3.70 -16.89
C GLN A 103 9.27 4.98 -17.57
N ASP A 104 10.44 5.49 -17.16
CA ASP A 104 11.06 6.68 -17.73
C ASP A 104 11.44 6.48 -19.22
N LYS A 105 11.71 5.25 -19.63
CA LYS A 105 11.94 4.86 -21.03
C LYS A 105 10.66 4.68 -21.84
N GLY A 106 9.49 4.70 -21.20
CA GLY A 106 8.20 4.40 -21.81
C GLY A 106 7.88 2.91 -21.98
N ASP A 107 8.73 2.03 -21.45
CA ASP A 107 8.45 0.58 -21.41
C ASP A 107 7.53 0.26 -20.23
N VAL A 108 6.24 0.53 -20.41
CA VAL A 108 5.22 0.36 -19.37
C VAL A 108 5.08 -1.10 -18.95
N LEU A 109 5.10 -2.03 -19.90
CA LEU A 109 4.95 -3.46 -19.60
C LEU A 109 6.16 -3.99 -18.79
N GLY A 110 7.36 -3.61 -19.17
CA GLY A 110 8.57 -3.92 -18.41
C GLY A 110 8.55 -3.30 -17.00
N ALA A 111 8.06 -2.07 -16.87
CA ALA A 111 7.91 -1.42 -15.57
C ALA A 111 6.91 -2.15 -14.68
N VAL A 112 5.73 -2.52 -15.19
CA VAL A 112 4.73 -3.31 -14.44
C VAL A 112 5.31 -4.64 -14.00
N GLN A 113 6.01 -5.37 -14.89
CA GLN A 113 6.63 -6.64 -14.56
C GLN A 113 7.64 -6.52 -13.41
N TYR A 114 8.49 -5.48 -13.41
CA TYR A 114 9.44 -5.28 -12.33
C TYR A 114 8.79 -4.82 -11.02
N PHE A 115 7.69 -4.04 -11.07
CA PHE A 115 6.92 -3.75 -9.87
C PHE A 115 6.28 -5.00 -9.27
N ASP A 116 5.77 -5.92 -10.08
CA ASP A 116 5.21 -7.20 -9.63
C ASP A 116 6.28 -8.09 -8.97
N GLN A 117 7.45 -8.17 -9.60
CA GLN A 117 8.58 -8.88 -9.01
C GLN A 117 9.03 -8.23 -7.69
N ALA A 118 9.04 -6.89 -7.60
CA ALA A 118 9.35 -6.18 -6.37
C ALA A 118 8.33 -6.47 -5.27
N ALA A 119 7.04 -6.48 -5.60
CA ALA A 119 5.98 -6.84 -4.66
C ALA A 119 6.15 -8.25 -4.10
N ALA A 120 6.56 -9.20 -4.93
CA ALA A 120 6.84 -10.58 -4.52
C ALA A 120 8.08 -10.72 -3.61
N LYS A 121 9.04 -9.77 -3.69
CA LYS A 121 10.26 -9.78 -2.85
C LYS A 121 10.05 -9.11 -1.49
N PHE A 122 9.03 -8.29 -1.30
CA PHE A 122 8.80 -7.61 -0.03
C PHE A 122 7.97 -8.46 0.94
N SER A 123 8.48 -8.72 2.15
CA SER A 123 7.70 -9.28 3.26
C SER A 123 6.86 -8.23 3.96
N THR A 124 7.29 -6.97 3.94
CA THR A 124 6.59 -5.87 4.59
C THR A 124 5.38 -5.45 3.77
N PRO A 125 4.13 -5.57 4.29
CA PRO A 125 2.91 -5.25 3.55
C PRO A 125 2.92 -3.86 2.91
N ARG A 126 3.44 -2.85 3.62
CA ARG A 126 3.55 -1.48 3.10
C ARG A 126 4.37 -1.39 1.81
N HIS A 127 5.52 -2.05 1.75
CA HIS A 127 6.38 -2.00 0.55
C HIS A 127 5.78 -2.82 -0.60
N LYS A 128 5.22 -3.99 -0.28
CA LYS A 128 4.51 -4.83 -1.25
C LYS A 128 3.38 -4.06 -1.92
N GLN A 129 2.48 -3.50 -1.13
CA GLN A 129 1.33 -2.75 -1.62
C GLN A 129 1.72 -1.48 -2.40
N LEU A 130 2.83 -0.81 -2.02
CA LEU A 130 3.33 0.31 -2.78
C LEU A 130 3.75 -0.11 -4.20
N ALA A 131 4.41 -1.25 -4.35
CA ALA A 131 4.80 -1.77 -5.65
C ALA A 131 3.56 -2.15 -6.48
N GLU A 132 2.60 -2.86 -5.88
CA GLU A 132 1.33 -3.22 -6.51
C GLU A 132 0.54 -1.99 -6.96
N LEU A 133 0.47 -0.95 -6.13
CA LEU A 133 -0.22 0.29 -6.44
C LEU A 133 0.46 1.05 -7.59
N LYS A 134 1.80 1.10 -7.61
CA LYS A 134 2.56 1.71 -8.72
C LYS A 134 2.30 0.99 -10.05
N ALA A 135 2.30 -0.33 -10.05
CA ALA A 135 1.94 -1.12 -11.23
C ALA A 135 0.51 -0.81 -11.70
N ALA A 136 -0.44 -0.70 -10.76
CA ALA A 136 -1.82 -0.39 -11.07
C ALA A 136 -2.00 1.01 -11.67
N TYR A 137 -1.26 2.02 -11.21
CA TYR A 137 -1.28 3.36 -11.84
C TYR A 137 -0.81 3.31 -13.29
N LEU A 138 0.27 2.58 -13.58
CA LEU A 138 0.75 2.41 -14.96
C LEU A 138 -0.27 1.70 -15.86
N LEU A 139 -0.94 0.69 -15.34
CA LEU A 139 -2.01 -0.01 -16.06
C LEU A 139 -3.22 0.90 -16.31
N ALA A 140 -3.57 1.75 -15.34
CA ALA A 140 -4.65 2.73 -15.51
C ALA A 140 -4.33 3.75 -16.60
N ASP A 141 -3.08 4.23 -16.67
CA ASP A 141 -2.61 5.15 -17.71
C ASP A 141 -2.66 4.51 -19.12
N GLN A 142 -2.60 3.18 -19.21
CA GLN A 142 -2.77 2.42 -20.45
C GLN A 142 -4.24 2.06 -20.76
N GLY A 143 -5.19 2.42 -19.90
CA GLY A 143 -6.59 2.03 -20.04
C GLY A 143 -6.88 0.56 -19.70
N ALA A 144 -5.95 -0.15 -19.10
CA ALA A 144 -6.11 -1.56 -18.67
C ALA A 144 -6.92 -1.65 -17.36
N TYR A 145 -8.13 -1.10 -17.36
CA TYR A 145 -8.93 -0.94 -16.15
C TYR A 145 -9.34 -2.26 -15.50
N SER A 146 -9.55 -3.31 -16.30
CA SER A 146 -9.86 -4.65 -15.76
C SER A 146 -8.72 -5.17 -14.88
N ASP A 147 -7.48 -5.00 -15.33
CA ASP A 147 -6.30 -5.44 -14.59
C ASP A 147 -6.10 -4.61 -13.31
N VAL A 148 -6.43 -3.31 -13.37
CA VAL A 148 -6.43 -2.43 -12.19
C VAL A 148 -7.44 -2.91 -11.14
N ILE A 149 -8.68 -3.25 -11.56
CA ILE A 149 -9.74 -3.69 -10.69
C ILE A 149 -9.38 -5.02 -10.03
N GLU A 150 -8.88 -5.99 -10.78
CA GLU A 150 -8.45 -7.27 -10.25
C GLU A 150 -7.32 -7.12 -9.22
N ARG A 151 -6.32 -6.31 -9.54
CA ARG A 151 -5.13 -6.08 -8.71
C ARG A 151 -5.44 -5.36 -7.41
N LEU A 152 -6.26 -4.33 -7.44
CA LEU A 152 -6.51 -3.46 -6.30
C LEU A 152 -7.71 -3.84 -5.44
N GLY A 153 -8.61 -4.70 -5.93
CA GLY A 153 -9.76 -5.18 -5.16
C GLY A 153 -9.36 -5.67 -3.76
N PRO A 154 -8.40 -6.59 -3.63
CA PRO A 154 -7.95 -7.08 -2.33
C PRO A 154 -7.33 -6.00 -1.42
N LEU A 155 -6.70 -4.96 -1.98
CA LEU A 155 -6.11 -3.86 -1.20
C LEU A 155 -7.18 -2.92 -0.62
N ALA A 156 -8.31 -2.78 -1.30
CA ALA A 156 -9.41 -1.93 -0.89
C ALA A 156 -10.28 -2.56 0.21
N GLU A 157 -10.27 -3.87 0.36
CA GLU A 157 -11.05 -4.59 1.37
C GLU A 157 -10.35 -4.66 2.74
N THR A 158 -9.07 -4.35 2.81
CA THR A 158 -8.24 -4.47 4.02
C THR A 158 -7.94 -3.11 4.61
N ASP A 159 -7.86 -3.00 5.94
CA ASP A 159 -7.32 -1.82 6.66
C ASP A 159 -5.80 -1.73 6.40
N ALA A 160 -5.46 -1.42 5.17
CA ALA A 160 -4.11 -1.47 4.62
C ALA A 160 -3.51 -0.07 4.49
N PRO A 161 -2.17 0.08 4.54
CA PRO A 161 -1.51 1.39 4.46
C PRO A 161 -1.87 2.24 3.23
N TYR A 162 -2.28 1.61 2.13
CA TYR A 162 -2.63 2.29 0.87
C TYR A 162 -4.09 2.08 0.47
N GLU A 163 -4.95 1.63 1.39
CA GLU A 163 -6.38 1.39 1.13
C GLU A 163 -7.06 2.57 0.42
N TYR A 164 -6.89 3.78 0.94
CA TYR A 164 -7.56 4.96 0.37
C TYR A 164 -7.11 5.29 -1.05
N LEU A 165 -5.83 5.11 -1.37
CA LEU A 165 -5.32 5.29 -2.73
C LEU A 165 -5.76 4.16 -3.67
N ALA A 166 -5.82 2.93 -3.17
CA ALA A 166 -6.37 1.81 -3.92
C ALA A 166 -7.84 2.01 -4.26
N ARG A 167 -8.67 2.45 -3.28
CA ARG A 167 -10.08 2.76 -3.49
C ARG A 167 -10.29 3.91 -4.47
N GLU A 168 -9.46 4.95 -4.40
CA GLU A 168 -9.52 6.07 -5.34
C GLU A 168 -9.27 5.59 -6.78
N LEU A 169 -8.21 4.81 -6.98
CA LEU A 169 -7.87 4.28 -8.31
C LEU A 169 -8.88 3.24 -8.80
N LEU A 170 -9.46 2.42 -7.91
CA LEU A 170 -10.58 1.53 -8.22
C LEU A 170 -11.82 2.30 -8.66
N GLY A 171 -12.17 3.36 -7.95
CA GLY A 171 -13.28 4.24 -8.33
C GLY A 171 -13.09 4.82 -9.73
N TYR A 172 -11.88 5.27 -10.04
CA TYR A 172 -11.51 5.75 -11.37
C TYR A 172 -11.63 4.64 -12.42
N ALA A 173 -11.02 3.48 -12.19
CA ALA A 173 -11.05 2.35 -13.13
C ALA A 173 -12.48 1.85 -13.39
N HIS A 174 -13.33 1.77 -12.38
CA HIS A 174 -14.75 1.46 -12.53
C HIS A 174 -15.50 2.52 -13.34
N SER A 175 -15.22 3.81 -13.11
CA SER A 175 -15.83 4.90 -13.87
C SER A 175 -15.51 4.83 -15.35
N GLU A 176 -14.24 4.61 -15.68
CA GLU A 176 -13.77 4.52 -17.08
C GLU A 176 -14.23 3.22 -17.78
N SER A 177 -14.42 2.14 -17.01
CA SER A 177 -15.03 0.89 -17.50
C SER A 177 -16.55 0.98 -17.66
N GLY A 178 -17.19 2.11 -17.31
CA GLY A 178 -18.64 2.30 -17.37
C GLY A 178 -19.41 1.72 -16.18
N ASN A 179 -18.75 1.13 -15.20
CA ASN A 179 -19.38 0.62 -13.98
C ASN A 179 -19.59 1.76 -12.95
N THR A 180 -20.50 2.66 -13.27
CA THR A 180 -20.79 3.85 -12.47
C THR A 180 -21.21 3.53 -11.04
N SER A 181 -21.90 2.40 -10.81
CA SER A 181 -22.35 2.00 -9.47
C SER A 181 -21.17 1.68 -8.57
N ALA A 182 -20.26 0.82 -9.02
CA ALA A 182 -19.05 0.46 -8.27
C ALA A 182 -18.12 1.68 -8.07
N ALA A 183 -17.99 2.54 -9.08
CA ALA A 183 -17.22 3.77 -8.95
C ALA A 183 -17.78 4.67 -7.82
N ARG A 184 -19.10 4.88 -7.78
CA ARG A 184 -19.76 5.67 -6.72
C ARG A 184 -19.56 5.06 -5.34
N GLU A 185 -19.60 3.76 -5.21
CA GLU A 185 -19.37 3.06 -3.94
C GLU A 185 -17.96 3.38 -3.39
N GLN A 186 -16.92 3.27 -4.23
CA GLN A 186 -15.55 3.58 -3.82
C GLN A 186 -15.39 5.05 -3.41
N PHE A 187 -15.90 5.98 -4.20
CA PHE A 187 -15.79 7.41 -3.87
C PHE A 187 -16.67 7.81 -2.67
N ALA A 188 -17.86 7.24 -2.50
CA ALA A 188 -18.72 7.48 -1.34
C ALA A 188 -18.04 7.01 -0.05
N PHE A 189 -17.34 5.88 -0.06
CA PHE A 189 -16.52 5.43 1.06
C PHE A 189 -15.49 6.49 1.43
N LEU A 190 -14.71 6.97 0.47
CA LEU A 190 -13.64 7.95 0.70
C LEU A 190 -14.17 9.30 1.22
N THR A 191 -15.40 9.67 0.90
CA THR A 191 -16.00 10.94 1.36
C THR A 191 -16.65 10.84 2.74
N SER A 192 -17.08 9.64 3.15
CA SER A 192 -17.86 9.42 4.39
C SER A 192 -17.00 8.95 5.58
N ILE A 193 -15.89 8.26 5.35
CA ILE A 193 -15.10 7.65 6.43
C ILE A 193 -14.16 8.69 7.09
N PRO A 194 -14.12 8.77 8.44
CA PRO A 194 -13.14 9.56 9.16
C PRO A 194 -11.71 9.05 8.93
N GLY A 195 -10.74 9.96 8.88
CA GLY A 195 -9.32 9.60 8.74
C GLY A 195 -8.81 9.54 7.31
N VAL A 196 -9.67 9.63 6.30
CA VAL A 196 -9.25 9.77 4.90
C VAL A 196 -8.49 11.09 4.73
N PRO A 197 -7.29 11.09 4.11
CA PRO A 197 -6.54 12.31 3.86
C PRO A 197 -7.37 13.34 3.08
N PRO A 198 -7.33 14.63 3.48
CA PRO A 198 -8.19 15.67 2.86
C PRO A 198 -8.04 15.76 1.34
N THR A 199 -6.83 15.55 0.81
CA THR A 199 -6.57 15.56 -0.63
C THR A 199 -7.25 14.42 -1.38
N VAL A 200 -7.29 13.21 -0.79
CA VAL A 200 -7.98 12.05 -1.37
C VAL A 200 -9.48 12.28 -1.34
N LYS A 201 -10.01 12.76 -0.20
CA LYS A 201 -11.41 13.10 -0.04
C LYS A 201 -11.87 14.13 -1.08
N GLN A 202 -11.12 15.21 -1.25
CA GLN A 202 -11.43 16.26 -2.23
C GLN A 202 -11.47 15.70 -3.67
N ARG A 203 -10.51 14.85 -4.06
CA ARG A 203 -10.51 14.22 -5.39
C ARG A 203 -11.69 13.27 -5.59
N ALA A 204 -12.05 12.52 -4.55
CA ALA A 204 -13.25 11.67 -4.58
C ALA A 204 -14.55 12.48 -4.78
N GLU A 205 -14.70 13.61 -4.07
CA GLU A 205 -15.83 14.54 -4.22
C GLU A 205 -15.90 15.12 -5.65
N GLN A 206 -14.76 15.52 -6.21
CA GLN A 206 -14.65 16.01 -7.59
C GLN A 206 -15.05 14.93 -8.60
N SER A 207 -14.58 13.68 -8.42
CA SER A 207 -14.92 12.56 -9.29
C SER A 207 -16.41 12.25 -9.25
N MET A 208 -17.04 12.29 -8.08
CA MET A 208 -18.50 12.11 -7.94
C MET A 208 -19.28 13.23 -8.65
N ALA A 209 -18.84 14.47 -8.55
CA ALA A 209 -19.46 15.60 -9.23
C ALA A 209 -19.39 15.45 -10.77
N LEU A 210 -18.23 15.07 -11.29
CA LEU A 210 -18.04 14.82 -12.73
C LEU A 210 -18.93 13.68 -13.24
N MET A 211 -19.04 12.59 -12.49
CA MET A 211 -19.93 11.47 -12.83
C MET A 211 -21.40 11.89 -12.85
N SER A 212 -21.83 12.75 -11.95
CA SER A 212 -23.19 13.26 -11.89
C SER A 212 -23.50 14.15 -13.10
N THR A 213 -22.56 15.01 -13.50
CA THR A 213 -22.70 15.87 -14.69
C THR A 213 -22.75 15.03 -15.97
N LYS A 214 -21.89 14.01 -16.10
CA LYS A 214 -21.88 13.10 -17.26
C LYS A 214 -23.21 12.34 -17.39
N ALA A 215 -23.78 11.89 -16.26
CA ALA A 215 -25.08 11.23 -16.22
C ALA A 215 -26.22 12.16 -16.67
N SER A 216 -26.19 13.44 -16.29
CA SER A 216 -27.21 14.43 -16.67
C SER A 216 -27.16 14.77 -18.17
N ILE A 217 -25.97 14.81 -18.75
CA ILE A 217 -25.78 15.08 -20.20
C ILE A 217 -26.22 13.86 -21.04
N SER A 218 -26.06 12.65 -20.52
CA SER A 218 -26.38 11.39 -21.20
C SER A 218 -27.86 10.97 -21.04
N ALA A 219 -28.63 11.63 -20.17
CA ALA A 219 -30.05 11.36 -20.02
C ALA A 219 -30.78 11.93 -21.24
N PRO A 220 -31.67 11.15 -21.93
CA PRO A 220 -32.49 11.68 -22.99
C PRO A 220 -33.38 12.79 -22.42
N GLU A 221 -33.51 13.92 -23.15
CA GLU A 221 -34.47 14.96 -22.77
C GLU A 221 -35.86 14.32 -22.61
N PRO A 222 -36.60 14.66 -21.54
CA PRO A 222 -37.95 14.19 -21.41
C PRO A 222 -38.77 14.66 -22.63
N ILE A 223 -39.28 13.71 -23.40
CA ILE A 223 -40.17 14.00 -24.52
C ILE A 223 -41.31 14.83 -23.92
N PRO A 224 -41.56 16.08 -24.42
CA PRO A 224 -42.69 16.86 -23.92
C PRO A 224 -43.97 16.04 -24.15
N THR A 225 -44.61 15.64 -23.05
CA THR A 225 -45.89 15.00 -23.11
C THR A 225 -46.83 16.02 -23.74
N SER A 226 -47.27 15.80 -25.00
CA SER A 226 -48.21 16.59 -25.70
C SER A 226 -49.48 16.69 -24.82
N GLU A 227 -49.77 17.91 -24.38
CA GLU A 227 -50.97 18.26 -23.66
C GLU A 227 -52.18 17.74 -24.43
N THR A 228 -53.07 17.14 -23.70
CA THR A 228 -54.41 16.68 -24.02
C THR A 228 -55.09 17.63 -25.00
N VAL A 229 -55.37 17.17 -26.21
CA VAL A 229 -56.29 17.84 -27.14
C VAL A 229 -57.63 17.84 -26.47
N THR A 230 -58.05 19.01 -26.02
CA THR A 230 -59.43 19.27 -25.55
C THR A 230 -60.41 19.02 -26.69
N GLU A 231 -61.29 18.07 -26.47
CA GLU A 231 -62.40 17.68 -27.30
C GLU A 231 -63.26 18.92 -27.59
N ALA A 232 -63.32 19.39 -28.88
CA ALA A 232 -64.11 20.49 -29.32
C ALA A 232 -65.57 20.02 -29.41
N GLU A 233 -66.47 20.71 -28.70
CA GLU A 233 -67.92 20.59 -28.73
C GLU A 233 -68.50 20.57 -30.15
N THR A 234 -69.33 19.58 -30.43
CA THR A 234 -70.11 19.48 -31.63
C THR A 234 -71.27 20.50 -31.56
N PRO A 235 -71.52 21.38 -32.56
CA PRO A 235 -72.74 22.24 -32.55
C PRO A 235 -74.01 21.45 -32.85
N LYS A 236 -75.00 21.60 -32.01
CA LYS A 236 -76.39 21.11 -32.23
C LYS A 236 -76.95 21.74 -33.50
N GLN A 237 -77.41 20.91 -34.41
CA GLN A 237 -78.23 21.27 -35.56
C GLN A 237 -79.66 21.36 -35.11
N ASP A 238 -80.23 22.60 -35.03
CA ASP A 238 -81.61 22.85 -34.89
C ASP A 238 -82.33 22.53 -36.20
N ASN A 239 -83.27 21.57 -36.12
CA ASN A 239 -84.13 21.19 -37.17
C ASN A 239 -85.43 22.08 -37.05
N ALA A 240 -85.56 23.10 -37.90
CA ALA A 240 -86.77 23.85 -38.03
C ALA A 240 -87.57 23.29 -39.19
N THR A 241 -88.63 22.65 -38.84
CA THR A 241 -89.77 22.32 -39.67
C THR A 241 -90.35 23.57 -40.33
N ASN A 242 -90.62 23.52 -41.62
CA ASN A 242 -91.67 24.36 -42.17
C ASN A 242 -92.56 23.56 -43.14
N GLU A 243 -93.78 23.56 -42.78
CA GLU A 243 -94.92 23.21 -43.64
C GLU A 243 -95.10 24.29 -44.69
N ASP A 244 -95.39 23.95 -45.94
CA ASP A 244 -96.56 24.14 -46.85
C ASP A 244 -96.21 23.63 -48.25
#